data_da288685e2999078af9ab015b710e9af
#
_entry.id   da288685e2999078af9ab015b710e9af
#
_cell.length_a   1.000
_cell.length_b   1.000
_cell.length_c   1.000
_cell.angle_alpha   90.00
_cell.angle_beta   90.00
_cell.angle_gamma   90.00
#
_symmetry.space_group_name_H-M   'P 1'
#
loop_
_entity.id
_entity.type
_entity.pdbx_description
1 polymer ?
#
loop_
_entity_poly.entity_id
_entity_poly.type
_entity_poly.pdbx_seq_one_letter_code
_entity_poly.pdbx_strand_id
1 'polypeptide(L)'
;MLGSTGNTQTTEGFLELFVDFGGGEPSAWDSEDFEPLLAYIESLRPPKPPQQPEELVEAGEQVFVEAGCIDCHQGPRGSGIRLFSFEEIGTDDALKQWMDPGLTGEPCCEKGLEDHPLTYSLKSPRLVGLWAMERFLHNGSVGSLDELLCLGPTTTPIDEIAYGNGGHEFGCDLSTEDKVALITY
;
A
#
# COMPACT_ATOMS: atom_id res chain seq x y z
N MET A 1 6.23 8.24 -6.62
CA MET A 1 5.70 8.49 -5.28
C MET A 1 6.06 7.32 -4.38
N LEU A 2 6.59 7.60 -3.20
CA LEU A 2 7.05 6.63 -2.22
C LEU A 2 6.25 6.78 -0.92
N GLY A 3 6.26 5.73 -0.10
CA GLY A 3 5.39 5.66 1.09
C GLY A 3 3.92 5.35 0.75
N SER A 4 3.15 4.92 1.75
CA SER A 4 1.73 4.58 1.59
C SER A 4 0.86 5.80 1.29
N THR A 5 1.23 6.96 1.80
CA THR A 5 0.54 8.24 1.59
C THR A 5 0.99 8.98 0.32
N GLY A 6 2.02 8.46 -0.38
CA GLY A 6 2.56 9.08 -1.60
C GLY A 6 3.16 10.49 -1.39
N ASN A 7 3.52 10.83 -0.17
CA ASN A 7 4.01 12.15 0.22
C ASN A 7 5.42 12.49 -0.29
N THR A 8 6.17 11.50 -0.78
CA THR A 8 7.49 11.69 -1.38
C THR A 8 7.50 11.25 -2.83
N GLN A 9 8.11 12.04 -3.70
CA GLN A 9 8.11 11.82 -5.14
C GLN A 9 9.35 11.08 -5.64
N THR A 10 10.47 11.24 -4.94
CA THR A 10 11.76 10.65 -5.30
C THR A 10 12.30 9.76 -4.18
N THR A 11 13.25 8.89 -4.53
CA THR A 11 13.93 8.03 -3.56
C THR A 11 14.79 8.85 -2.63
N GLU A 12 15.44 9.90 -3.15
CA GLU A 12 16.24 10.84 -2.38
C GLU A 12 15.38 11.52 -1.31
N GLY A 13 14.27 12.15 -1.71
CA GLY A 13 13.36 12.80 -0.74
C GLY A 13 12.75 11.84 0.27
N PHE A 14 12.58 10.56 -0.09
CA PHE A 14 12.13 9.54 0.85
C PHE A 14 13.21 9.21 1.90
N LEU A 15 14.47 9.18 1.49
CA LEU A 15 15.57 8.91 2.39
C LEU A 15 15.88 10.14 3.28
N GLU A 16 15.80 11.36 2.74
CA GLU A 16 15.91 12.59 3.54
C GLU A 16 14.88 12.60 4.68
N LEU A 17 13.65 12.19 4.38
CA LEU A 17 12.60 12.05 5.39
C LEU A 17 13.00 11.10 6.53
N PHE A 18 13.65 9.98 6.23
CA PHE A 18 14.15 9.06 7.25
C PHE A 18 15.26 9.64 8.11
N VAL A 19 16.13 10.50 7.52
CA VAL A 19 17.15 11.20 8.29
C VAL A 19 16.50 12.15 9.28
N ASP A 20 15.55 12.95 8.82
CA ASP A 20 14.85 13.92 9.66
C ASP A 20 14.08 13.22 10.80
N PHE A 21 13.34 12.15 10.50
CA PHE A 21 12.66 11.35 11.51
C PHE A 21 13.60 10.60 12.46
N GLY A 22 14.74 10.15 11.96
CA GLY A 22 15.76 9.46 12.73
C GLY A 22 16.62 10.40 13.61
N GLY A 23 16.40 11.73 13.51
CA GLY A 23 17.20 12.73 14.21
C GLY A 23 18.62 12.86 13.68
N GLY A 24 18.83 12.49 12.42
CA GLY A 24 20.10 12.68 11.72
C GLY A 24 20.32 14.13 11.29
N GLU A 25 21.58 14.47 11.04
CA GLU A 25 21.94 15.77 10.47
C GLU A 25 21.83 15.69 8.94
N PRO A 26 21.07 16.58 8.27
CA PRO A 26 20.95 16.58 6.82
C PRO A 26 22.31 16.70 6.10
N SER A 27 23.30 17.32 6.74
CA SER A 27 24.68 17.43 6.23
C SER A 27 25.48 16.13 6.30
N ALA A 28 24.98 15.09 6.99
CA ALA A 28 25.60 13.77 7.01
C ALA A 28 25.35 12.98 5.70
N TRP A 29 24.50 13.51 4.82
CA TRP A 29 24.22 12.91 3.52
C TRP A 29 25.16 13.52 2.48
N ASP A 30 26.35 12.99 2.46
CA ASP A 30 27.20 13.22 1.30
C ASP A 30 26.69 12.35 0.14
N SER A 31 26.64 12.93 -1.05
CA SER A 31 26.22 12.23 -2.26
C SER A 31 27.01 10.96 -2.54
N GLU A 32 28.26 10.90 -2.10
CA GLU A 32 29.14 9.74 -2.26
C GLU A 32 28.65 8.50 -1.47
N ASP A 33 28.03 8.70 -0.30
CA ASP A 33 27.48 7.60 0.49
C ASP A 33 26.07 7.19 0.03
N PHE A 34 25.36 8.11 -0.57
CA PHE A 34 23.96 7.94 -0.94
C PHE A 34 23.76 7.22 -2.28
N GLU A 35 24.59 7.53 -3.27
CA GLU A 35 24.53 6.89 -4.58
C GLU A 35 24.67 5.36 -4.53
N PRO A 36 25.58 4.77 -3.74
CA PRO A 36 25.65 3.31 -3.61
C PRO A 36 24.42 2.70 -2.96
N LEU A 37 23.81 3.37 -1.98
CA LEU A 37 22.57 2.92 -1.35
C LEU A 37 21.41 2.94 -2.34
N LEU A 38 21.27 4.01 -3.11
CA LEU A 38 20.27 4.11 -4.17
C LEU A 38 20.46 3.03 -5.22
N ALA A 39 21.68 2.86 -5.71
CA ALA A 39 22.01 1.83 -6.68
C ALA A 39 21.68 0.42 -6.14
N TYR A 40 21.95 0.16 -4.87
CA TYR A 40 21.57 -1.09 -4.23
C TYR A 40 20.05 -1.27 -4.19
N ILE A 41 19.31 -0.27 -3.71
CA ILE A 41 17.83 -0.33 -3.64
C ILE A 41 17.23 -0.56 -5.03
N GLU A 42 17.73 0.14 -6.04
CA GLU A 42 17.27 0.00 -7.42
C GLU A 42 17.66 -1.34 -8.06
N SER A 43 18.71 -1.98 -7.56
CA SER A 43 19.12 -3.31 -8.00
C SER A 43 18.23 -4.43 -7.48
N LEU A 44 17.51 -4.19 -6.39
CA LEU A 44 16.63 -5.21 -5.79
C LEU A 44 15.54 -5.61 -6.78
N ARG A 45 15.36 -6.90 -6.89
CA ARG A 45 14.29 -7.51 -7.70
C ARG A 45 13.34 -8.25 -6.79
N PRO A 46 12.04 -8.21 -7.07
CA PRO A 46 11.10 -9.05 -6.35
C PRO A 46 11.47 -10.52 -6.54
N PRO A 47 11.23 -11.35 -5.54
CA PRO A 47 11.44 -12.79 -5.68
C PRO A 47 10.53 -13.32 -6.79
N LYS A 48 10.97 -14.39 -7.44
CA LYS A 48 10.16 -15.03 -8.47
C LYS A 48 8.93 -15.67 -7.83
N PRO A 49 7.74 -15.50 -8.42
CA PRO A 49 6.53 -16.14 -7.92
C PRO A 49 6.66 -17.69 -8.01
N PRO A 50 5.93 -18.41 -7.17
CA PRO A 50 5.74 -19.84 -7.35
C PRO A 50 5.17 -20.13 -8.75
N GLN A 51 5.50 -21.27 -9.30
CA GLN A 51 4.87 -21.70 -10.56
C GLN A 51 3.38 -21.95 -10.34
N GLN A 52 2.56 -21.34 -11.17
CA GLN A 52 1.12 -21.48 -11.15
C GLN A 52 0.63 -22.05 -12.49
N PRO A 53 -0.55 -22.70 -12.53
CA PRO A 53 -1.16 -23.11 -13.78
C PRO A 53 -1.44 -21.90 -14.67
N GLU A 54 -0.94 -21.93 -15.90
CA GLU A 54 -1.03 -20.83 -16.85
C GLU A 54 -2.48 -20.42 -17.11
N GLU A 55 -3.39 -21.40 -17.26
CA GLU A 55 -4.82 -21.16 -17.46
C GLU A 55 -5.47 -20.35 -16.31
N LEU A 56 -5.03 -20.60 -15.05
CA LEU A 56 -5.54 -19.85 -13.90
C LEU A 56 -4.96 -18.43 -13.85
N VAL A 57 -3.69 -18.25 -14.21
CA VAL A 57 -3.05 -16.93 -14.30
C VAL A 57 -3.74 -16.08 -15.36
N GLU A 58 -4.01 -16.63 -16.56
CA GLU A 58 -4.72 -15.93 -17.63
C GLU A 58 -6.16 -15.56 -17.22
N ALA A 59 -6.86 -16.49 -16.56
CA ALA A 59 -8.21 -16.22 -16.03
C ALA A 59 -8.17 -15.12 -14.95
N GLY A 60 -7.19 -15.15 -14.07
CA GLY A 60 -7.02 -14.14 -13.03
C GLY A 60 -6.71 -12.75 -13.61
N GLU A 61 -5.87 -12.67 -14.63
CA GLU A 61 -5.62 -11.42 -15.35
C GLU A 61 -6.91 -10.84 -15.96
N GLN A 62 -7.72 -11.70 -16.57
CA GLN A 62 -9.01 -11.27 -17.11
C GLN A 62 -9.94 -10.74 -16.01
N VAL A 63 -10.07 -11.47 -14.90
CA VAL A 63 -10.88 -11.04 -13.75
C VAL A 63 -10.36 -9.71 -13.19
N PHE A 64 -9.03 -9.54 -13.09
CA PHE A 64 -8.42 -8.30 -12.60
C PHE A 64 -8.83 -7.07 -13.43
N VAL A 65 -8.94 -7.23 -14.74
CA VAL A 65 -9.38 -6.17 -15.64
C VAL A 65 -10.90 -5.98 -15.58
N GLU A 66 -11.68 -7.05 -15.66
CA GLU A 66 -13.15 -7.00 -15.74
C GLU A 66 -13.79 -6.53 -14.43
N ALA A 67 -13.21 -6.89 -13.29
CA ALA A 67 -13.64 -6.43 -11.97
C ALA A 67 -13.17 -5.01 -11.63
N GLY A 68 -12.44 -4.34 -12.51
CA GLY A 68 -12.00 -2.95 -12.32
C GLY A 68 -10.82 -2.77 -11.37
N CYS A 69 -10.13 -3.83 -10.97
CA CYS A 69 -8.96 -3.73 -10.09
C CYS A 69 -7.86 -2.85 -10.70
N ILE A 70 -7.75 -2.90 -12.04
CA ILE A 70 -6.79 -2.10 -12.80
C ILE A 70 -7.02 -0.59 -12.68
N ASP A 71 -8.21 -0.12 -12.31
CA ASP A 71 -8.50 1.31 -12.18
C ASP A 71 -7.70 1.96 -11.05
N CYS A 72 -7.41 1.19 -10.02
CA CYS A 72 -6.57 1.60 -8.89
C CYS A 72 -5.14 1.04 -8.98
N HIS A 73 -5.01 -0.22 -9.41
CA HIS A 73 -3.74 -0.94 -9.48
C HIS A 73 -3.14 -0.91 -10.88
N GLN A 74 -2.74 0.26 -11.33
CA GLN A 74 -2.24 0.52 -12.68
C GLN A 74 -0.75 0.23 -12.84
N GLY A 75 -0.36 0.03 -14.12
CA GLY A 75 1.02 -0.11 -14.53
C GLY A 75 1.64 -1.47 -14.20
N PRO A 76 2.89 -1.71 -14.60
CA PRO A 76 3.51 -3.04 -14.60
C PRO A 76 3.80 -3.59 -13.19
N ARG A 77 3.60 -2.80 -12.16
CA ARG A 77 3.76 -3.21 -10.75
C ARG A 77 2.44 -3.18 -9.98
N GLY A 78 1.32 -2.92 -10.65
CA GLY A 78 0.01 -2.79 -9.99
C GLY A 78 -0.05 -1.62 -8.98
N SER A 79 0.72 -0.56 -9.20
CA SER A 79 0.74 0.60 -8.32
C SER A 79 0.73 1.88 -9.15
N GLY A 80 -0.44 2.48 -9.29
CA GLY A 80 -0.61 3.76 -9.99
C GLY A 80 0.05 4.93 -9.27
N ILE A 81 -0.10 6.12 -9.87
CA ILE A 81 0.35 7.39 -9.29
C ILE A 81 -0.79 8.17 -8.63
N ARG A 82 -2.02 7.72 -8.82
CA ARG A 82 -3.21 8.34 -8.23
C ARG A 82 -3.24 8.06 -6.73
N LEU A 83 -3.68 9.05 -5.99
CA LEU A 83 -4.00 8.94 -4.57
C LEU A 83 -5.51 8.82 -4.41
N PHE A 84 -5.91 8.01 -3.45
CA PHE A 84 -7.30 7.71 -3.14
C PHE A 84 -7.59 8.11 -1.70
N SER A 85 -8.75 8.70 -1.45
CA SER A 85 -9.17 9.01 -0.09
C SER A 85 -9.49 7.72 0.68
N PHE A 86 -9.45 7.80 2.01
CA PHE A 86 -9.87 6.68 2.87
C PHE A 86 -11.33 6.28 2.60
N GLU A 87 -12.17 7.25 2.26
CA GLU A 87 -13.58 7.02 1.92
C GLU A 87 -13.76 6.29 0.58
N GLU A 88 -12.95 6.63 -0.44
CA GLU A 88 -12.97 5.91 -1.73
C GLU A 88 -12.57 4.45 -1.57
N ILE A 89 -11.63 4.15 -0.67
CA ILE A 89 -11.16 2.78 -0.42
C ILE A 89 -12.08 2.06 0.56
N GLY A 90 -12.80 2.80 1.41
CA GLY A 90 -13.61 2.26 2.49
C GLY A 90 -12.77 1.67 3.63
N THR A 91 -11.50 2.04 3.75
CA THR A 91 -10.58 1.49 4.74
C THR A 91 -10.63 2.25 6.06
N ASP A 92 -10.08 1.64 7.12
CA ASP A 92 -9.94 2.27 8.42
C ASP A 92 -9.24 3.63 8.33
N ASP A 93 -9.80 4.65 8.96
CA ASP A 93 -9.34 6.04 8.88
C ASP A 93 -8.58 6.52 10.13
N ALA A 94 -8.23 5.61 11.04
CA ALA A 94 -7.52 5.97 12.27
C ALA A 94 -6.18 6.67 11.98
N LEU A 95 -5.50 6.27 10.90
CA LEU A 95 -4.29 6.96 10.46
C LEU A 95 -4.59 8.41 10.07
N LYS A 96 -5.69 8.66 9.35
CA LYS A 96 -6.15 10.01 9.01
C LYS A 96 -6.45 10.81 10.27
N GLN A 97 -7.20 10.22 11.20
CA GLN A 97 -7.55 10.86 12.46
C GLN A 97 -6.31 11.21 13.29
N TRP A 98 -5.33 10.29 13.32
CA TRP A 98 -4.08 10.53 14.05
C TRP A 98 -3.22 11.63 13.40
N MET A 99 -3.27 11.76 12.07
CA MET A 99 -2.53 12.79 11.33
C MET A 99 -3.24 14.14 11.31
N ASP A 100 -4.51 14.21 11.71
CA ASP A 100 -5.31 15.46 11.71
C ASP A 100 -5.07 16.26 13.01
N PRO A 101 -4.36 17.40 12.95
CA PRO A 101 -4.11 18.24 14.12
C PRO A 101 -5.40 18.80 14.73
N GLY A 102 -6.50 18.89 13.95
CA GLY A 102 -7.80 19.31 14.45
C GLY A 102 -8.45 18.29 15.40
N LEU A 103 -8.10 17.00 15.29
CA LEU A 103 -8.64 15.94 16.13
C LEU A 103 -7.75 15.64 17.33
N THR A 104 -6.44 15.75 17.19
CA THR A 104 -5.48 15.44 18.25
C THR A 104 -5.06 16.65 19.08
N GLY A 105 -5.31 17.88 18.60
CA GLY A 105 -4.88 19.11 19.25
C GLY A 105 -3.38 19.39 19.17
N GLU A 106 -2.61 18.44 18.67
CA GLU A 106 -1.16 18.54 18.49
C GLU A 106 -0.82 18.03 17.08
N PRO A 107 -0.08 18.80 16.26
CA PRO A 107 0.40 18.27 14.99
C PRO A 107 1.36 17.12 15.25
N CYS A 108 1.09 15.97 14.65
CA CYS A 108 1.98 14.80 14.76
C CYS A 108 3.40 15.08 14.22
N CYS A 109 3.55 16.13 13.43
CA CYS A 109 4.79 16.49 12.77
C CYS A 109 4.93 18.01 12.76
N GLU A 110 5.83 18.54 13.56
CA GLU A 110 6.02 19.99 13.79
C GLU A 110 6.49 20.80 12.56
N LYS A 111 6.80 20.18 11.44
CA LYS A 111 7.27 20.91 10.25
C LYS A 111 6.79 20.29 8.93
N GLY A 112 5.98 21.04 8.22
CA GLY A 112 5.92 20.96 6.76
C GLY A 112 4.83 20.09 6.15
N LEU A 113 3.94 19.46 6.91
CA LEU A 113 2.80 18.73 6.37
C LEU A 113 1.51 19.57 6.28
N GLU A 114 1.51 20.75 6.90
CA GLU A 114 0.34 21.64 6.98
C GLU A 114 -0.17 22.10 5.60
N ASP A 115 0.70 22.15 4.59
CA ASP A 115 0.39 22.58 3.23
C ASP A 115 0.35 21.41 2.21
N HIS A 116 0.47 20.14 2.64
CA HIS A 116 0.43 19.02 1.71
C HIS A 116 -0.99 18.46 1.58
N PRO A 117 -1.67 18.70 0.45
CA PRO A 117 -3.04 18.20 0.20
C PRO A 117 -3.10 16.66 0.13
N LEU A 118 -1.97 15.99 0.33
CA LEU A 118 -1.80 14.54 0.21
C LEU A 118 -1.86 13.79 1.54
N THR A 119 -1.97 14.51 2.66
CA THR A 119 -1.88 13.94 4.01
C THR A 119 -3.01 12.97 4.36
N TYR A 120 -4.12 13.03 3.62
CA TYR A 120 -5.34 12.27 3.89
C TYR A 120 -5.69 11.29 2.77
N SER A 121 -4.68 10.78 2.09
CA SER A 121 -4.88 9.89 0.96
C SER A 121 -3.88 8.73 0.99
N LEU A 122 -4.26 7.63 0.40
CA LEU A 122 -3.43 6.44 0.24
C LEU A 122 -3.11 6.21 -1.24
N LYS A 123 -1.91 5.77 -1.49
CA LYS A 123 -1.50 5.28 -2.81
C LYS A 123 -1.80 3.79 -2.90
N SER A 124 -2.32 3.32 -4.05
CA SER A 124 -2.43 1.89 -4.31
C SER A 124 -1.08 1.21 -4.12
N PRO A 125 -0.97 0.21 -3.24
CA PRO A 125 0.26 -0.54 -3.06
C PRO A 125 0.59 -1.32 -4.35
N ARG A 126 1.88 -1.60 -4.53
CA ARG A 126 2.30 -2.50 -5.60
C ARG A 126 1.81 -3.92 -5.32
N LEU A 127 1.40 -4.62 -6.37
CA LEU A 127 0.92 -6.00 -6.26
C LEU A 127 2.01 -7.05 -6.50
N VAL A 128 3.23 -6.62 -6.84
CA VAL A 128 4.35 -7.53 -7.09
C VAL A 128 4.88 -8.11 -5.79
N GLY A 129 4.91 -9.43 -5.70
CA GLY A 129 5.45 -10.16 -4.55
C GLY A 129 4.45 -10.41 -3.43
N LEU A 130 3.16 -10.25 -3.68
CA LEU A 130 2.10 -10.47 -2.68
C LEU A 130 2.13 -11.88 -2.06
N TRP A 131 2.51 -12.88 -2.83
CA TRP A 131 2.63 -14.26 -2.37
C TRP A 131 3.63 -14.46 -1.20
N ALA A 132 4.56 -13.51 -1.03
CA ALA A 132 5.54 -13.51 0.06
C ALA A 132 5.14 -12.58 1.22
N MET A 133 3.95 -11.97 1.17
CA MET A 133 3.47 -11.05 2.20
C MET A 133 2.51 -11.77 3.15
N GLU A 134 2.59 -11.44 4.43
CA GLU A 134 1.75 -12.00 5.48
C GLU A 134 0.74 -10.98 6.03
N ARG A 135 0.80 -9.73 5.57
CA ARG A 135 -0.04 -8.65 6.06
C ARG A 135 -0.45 -7.72 4.92
N PHE A 136 -1.72 -7.36 4.91
CA PHE A 136 -2.37 -6.54 3.90
C PHE A 136 -3.09 -5.37 4.53
N LEU A 137 -3.55 -4.44 3.71
CA LEU A 137 -4.01 -3.10 4.04
C LEU A 137 -2.89 -2.20 4.61
N HIS A 138 -3.16 -0.91 4.70
CA HIS A 138 -2.16 0.09 5.15
C HIS A 138 -1.74 -0.11 6.62
N ASN A 139 -2.59 -0.72 7.42
CA ASN A 139 -2.38 -1.00 8.85
C ASN A 139 -2.02 -2.46 9.15
N GLY A 140 -1.94 -3.33 8.13
CA GLY A 140 -1.58 -4.74 8.31
C GLY A 140 -2.65 -5.60 9.00
N SER A 141 -3.91 -5.15 9.02
CA SER A 141 -4.99 -5.82 9.76
C SER A 141 -5.50 -7.10 9.10
N VAL A 142 -5.24 -7.30 7.81
CA VAL A 142 -5.66 -8.48 7.05
C VAL A 142 -4.50 -9.44 6.86
N GLY A 143 -4.71 -10.73 7.12
CA GLY A 143 -3.66 -11.75 7.19
C GLY A 143 -3.44 -12.57 5.92
N SER A 144 -4.33 -12.48 4.94
CA SER A 144 -4.21 -13.24 3.68
C SER A 144 -4.95 -12.56 2.52
N LEU A 145 -4.64 -12.95 1.29
CA LEU A 145 -5.40 -12.53 0.11
C LEU A 145 -6.80 -13.16 0.09
N ASP A 146 -6.95 -14.37 0.62
CA ASP A 146 -8.27 -15.00 0.78
C ASP A 146 -9.18 -14.14 1.66
N GLU A 147 -8.66 -13.68 2.80
CA GLU A 147 -9.39 -12.79 3.69
C GLU A 147 -9.69 -11.45 3.00
N LEU A 148 -8.71 -10.86 2.31
CA LEU A 148 -8.86 -9.59 1.60
C LEU A 148 -9.95 -9.62 0.53
N LEU A 149 -10.11 -10.75 -0.16
CA LEU A 149 -11.13 -10.97 -1.18
C LEU A 149 -12.39 -11.66 -0.66
N CYS A 150 -12.57 -11.68 0.66
CA CYS A 150 -13.75 -12.28 1.29
C CYS A 150 -13.96 -13.77 0.94
N LEU A 151 -12.85 -14.51 0.77
CA LEU A 151 -12.83 -15.94 0.50
C LEU A 151 -12.49 -16.64 1.82
N GLY A 152 -13.46 -17.05 2.56
CA GLY A 152 -13.23 -17.70 3.86
C GLY A 152 -14.03 -17.06 4.99
N PRO A 153 -13.86 -17.55 6.22
CA PRO A 153 -14.53 -16.95 7.35
C PRO A 153 -14.00 -15.52 7.53
N THR A 154 -14.91 -14.56 7.44
CA THR A 154 -14.58 -13.18 7.80
C THR A 154 -14.03 -13.18 9.21
N THR A 155 -12.81 -12.69 9.37
CA THR A 155 -12.28 -12.37 10.68
C THR A 155 -13.26 -11.46 11.41
N THR A 156 -13.42 -11.68 12.70
CA THR A 156 -14.25 -10.80 13.52
C THR A 156 -13.76 -9.37 13.30
N PRO A 157 -14.65 -8.43 12.92
CA PRO A 157 -14.24 -7.05 12.74
C PRO A 157 -13.50 -6.57 13.99
N ILE A 158 -12.27 -6.12 13.80
CA ILE A 158 -11.50 -5.49 14.86
C ILE A 158 -11.91 -4.03 14.82
N ASP A 159 -12.73 -3.62 15.75
CA ASP A 159 -13.18 -2.23 15.92
C ASP A 159 -12.28 -1.54 16.95
N GLU A 160 -10.97 -1.61 16.74
CA GLU A 160 -9.99 -0.91 17.55
C GLU A 160 -9.36 0.22 16.73
N ILE A 161 -9.18 1.36 17.36
CA ILE A 161 -8.53 2.52 16.73
C ILE A 161 -7.15 2.09 16.20
N ALA A 162 -6.92 2.36 14.93
CA ALA A 162 -5.72 2.03 14.17
C ALA A 162 -5.54 0.56 13.73
N TYR A 163 -6.45 -0.34 14.11
CA TYR A 163 -6.35 -1.76 13.78
C TYR A 163 -7.62 -2.34 13.11
N GLY A 164 -8.54 -1.48 12.70
CA GLY A 164 -9.72 -1.91 11.98
C GLY A 164 -9.37 -2.67 10.70
N ASN A 165 -10.00 -3.82 10.48
CA ASN A 165 -9.83 -4.63 9.27
C ASN A 165 -10.89 -4.35 8.21
N GLY A 166 -11.70 -3.33 8.39
CA GLY A 166 -12.65 -2.87 7.40
C GLY A 166 -11.99 -2.23 6.20
N GLY A 167 -12.60 -2.40 5.06
CA GLY A 167 -12.20 -1.76 3.82
C GLY A 167 -11.68 -2.72 2.76
N HIS A 168 -11.46 -2.18 1.57
CA HIS A 168 -11.09 -2.92 0.37
C HIS A 168 -12.08 -4.06 0.06
N GLU A 169 -13.38 -3.78 0.13
CA GLU A 169 -14.42 -4.76 -0.20
C GLU A 169 -14.52 -5.06 -1.71
N PHE A 170 -13.63 -4.49 -2.51
CA PHE A 170 -13.54 -4.72 -3.95
C PHE A 170 -13.25 -6.20 -4.24
N GLY A 171 -14.10 -6.81 -5.07
CA GLY A 171 -14.00 -8.22 -5.40
C GLY A 171 -14.68 -9.17 -4.40
N CYS A 172 -15.27 -8.68 -3.31
CA CYS A 172 -16.00 -9.52 -2.37
C CYS A 172 -17.26 -10.18 -2.97
N ASP A 173 -17.83 -9.59 -4.00
CA ASP A 173 -18.99 -10.03 -4.76
C ASP A 173 -18.66 -10.99 -5.93
N LEU A 174 -17.38 -11.19 -6.23
CA LEU A 174 -16.94 -12.13 -7.26
C LEU A 174 -17.27 -13.59 -6.89
N SER A 175 -17.37 -14.44 -7.90
CA SER A 175 -17.50 -15.89 -7.69
C SER A 175 -16.27 -16.46 -6.99
N THR A 176 -16.42 -17.61 -6.35
CA THR A 176 -15.29 -18.30 -5.72
C THR A 176 -14.21 -18.66 -6.73
N GLU A 177 -14.59 -19.06 -7.93
CA GLU A 177 -13.70 -19.41 -9.01
C GLU A 177 -12.89 -18.19 -9.47
N ASP A 178 -13.54 -17.04 -9.63
CA ASP A 178 -12.89 -15.79 -10.05
C ASP A 178 -11.91 -15.31 -8.96
N LYS A 179 -12.28 -15.39 -7.68
CA LYS A 179 -11.39 -15.06 -6.58
C LYS A 179 -10.15 -15.93 -6.53
N VAL A 180 -10.31 -17.24 -6.73
CA VAL A 180 -9.16 -18.17 -6.79
C VAL A 180 -8.26 -17.84 -7.98
N ALA A 181 -8.82 -17.57 -9.14
CA ALA A 181 -8.05 -17.16 -10.31
C ALA A 181 -7.31 -15.84 -10.05
N LEU A 182 -7.97 -14.85 -9.47
CA LEU A 182 -7.40 -13.55 -9.13
C LEU A 182 -6.25 -13.65 -8.13
N ILE A 183 -6.35 -14.51 -7.11
CA ILE A 183 -5.27 -14.75 -6.13
C ILE A 183 -4.09 -15.46 -6.79
N THR A 184 -4.35 -16.25 -7.83
CA THR A 184 -3.32 -17.01 -8.56
C THR A 184 -2.52 -16.11 -9.52
N TYR A 185 -3.15 -15.07 -10.07
CA TYR A 185 -2.56 -14.06 -10.95
C TYR A 185 -1.53 -13.20 -10.22
#